data_3a867b2b430783ded8f0c605ae21016b
#
_entry.id   3a867b2b430783ded8f0c605ae21016b
#
_cell.length_a   1.000
_cell.length_b   1.000
_cell.length_c   1.000
_cell.angle_alpha   90.00
_cell.angle_beta   90.00
_cell.angle_gamma   90.00
#
_symmetry.space_group_name_H-M   'P 1'
#
loop_
_entity.id
_entity.type
_entity.pdbx_description
1 polymer ?
#
loop_
_entity_poly.entity_id
_entity_poly.type
_entity_poly.pdbx_seq_one_letter_code
_entity_poly.pdbx_strand_id
1 'polypeptide(L)'
;VRTYAQYCPIVRAVEVLGDRWTLLIVRDMLIGASRFNEIARGLPGLSRALLSRRLRQLATAGLVQRTGDGYTLTPSGQALRPLVFGLADWGARYAFGDPRAEELDPEVLMWWMHGRVDTGTLSRRANIEIRINDRRRTFWLVVEPGDASVCYTDPGLEVDAVLASDLATLYRMWEGEFELLDAVRAGTIELTGQRWVVRGLPEWLKLSPVADTVRAARGDVSSSLA
;
A
#
# COMPACT_ATOMS: atom_id res chain seq x y z
N VAL A 1 -29.16 -7.19 2.29
CA VAL A 1 -28.24 -7.95 3.15
C VAL A 1 -28.84 -9.32 3.37
N ARG A 2 -28.11 -10.40 3.05
CA ARG A 2 -28.52 -11.75 3.44
C ARG A 2 -28.32 -11.86 4.94
N THR A 3 -29.41 -12.06 5.70
CA THR A 3 -29.33 -12.31 7.14
C THR A 3 -29.16 -13.82 7.38
N TYR A 4 -28.23 -14.15 8.25
CA TYR A 4 -28.06 -15.49 8.76
C TYR A 4 -29.02 -15.69 9.95
N ALA A 5 -29.74 -16.78 10.00
CA ALA A 5 -30.70 -17.08 11.08
C ALA A 5 -29.99 -17.57 12.36
N GLN A 6 -28.96 -16.82 12.84
CA GLN A 6 -28.19 -17.22 14.02
C GLN A 6 -27.96 -16.02 14.95
N TYR A 7 -28.17 -16.21 16.23
CA TYR A 7 -27.82 -15.21 17.25
C TYR A 7 -26.37 -15.40 17.70
N CYS A 8 -25.43 -14.79 16.92
CA CYS A 8 -24.00 -14.91 17.14
C CYS A 8 -23.31 -13.60 16.77
N PRO A 9 -22.39 -13.07 17.61
CA PRO A 9 -21.64 -11.84 17.30
C PRO A 9 -20.80 -11.94 16.03
N ILE A 10 -20.23 -13.11 15.75
CA ILE A 10 -19.47 -13.36 14.50
C ILE A 10 -20.37 -13.23 13.29
N VAL A 11 -21.57 -13.81 13.35
CA VAL A 11 -22.56 -13.71 12.27
C VAL A 11 -22.94 -12.24 12.03
N ARG A 12 -23.19 -11.48 13.07
CA ARG A 12 -23.48 -10.03 12.94
C ARG A 12 -22.34 -9.26 12.31
N ALA A 13 -21.09 -9.58 12.68
CA ALA A 13 -19.93 -8.98 12.05
C ALA A 13 -19.83 -9.36 10.55
N VAL A 14 -20.05 -10.62 10.20
CA VAL A 14 -20.02 -11.10 8.80
C VAL A 14 -21.14 -10.47 7.98
N GLU A 15 -22.32 -10.24 8.54
CA GLU A 15 -23.42 -9.54 7.85
C GLU A 15 -23.02 -8.11 7.41
N VAL A 16 -22.15 -7.44 8.18
CA VAL A 16 -21.65 -6.10 7.89
C VAL A 16 -20.39 -6.14 7.03
N LEU A 17 -19.44 -7.01 7.35
CA LEU A 17 -18.08 -7.02 6.82
C LEU A 17 -17.88 -8.02 5.68
N GLY A 18 -18.76 -9.01 5.51
CA GLY A 18 -18.58 -10.17 4.62
C GLY A 18 -18.68 -9.85 3.13
N ASP A 19 -18.83 -8.61 2.75
CA ASP A 19 -18.78 -8.19 1.36
C ASP A 19 -17.34 -8.04 0.87
N ARG A 20 -17.07 -8.54 -0.33
CA ARG A 20 -15.74 -8.67 -0.93
C ARG A 20 -14.84 -7.43 -0.79
N TRP A 21 -15.38 -6.23 -0.87
CA TRP A 21 -14.60 -4.99 -0.88
C TRP A 21 -14.55 -4.26 0.46
N THR A 22 -15.41 -4.64 1.39
CA THR A 22 -15.59 -3.91 2.65
C THR A 22 -14.29 -3.79 3.44
N LEU A 23 -13.65 -4.93 3.72
CA LEU A 23 -12.40 -4.94 4.50
C LEU A 23 -11.25 -4.25 3.79
N LEU A 24 -11.20 -4.28 2.45
CA LEU A 24 -10.18 -3.59 1.67
C LEU A 24 -10.37 -2.07 1.70
N ILE A 25 -11.63 -1.58 1.65
CA ILE A 25 -11.93 -0.15 1.82
C ILE A 25 -11.53 0.31 3.23
N VAL A 26 -11.88 -0.47 4.26
CA VAL A 26 -11.51 -0.17 5.65
C VAL A 26 -9.99 -0.19 5.82
N ARG A 27 -9.28 -1.15 5.22
CA ARG A 27 -7.81 -1.20 5.19
C ARG A 27 -7.22 0.12 4.67
N ASP A 28 -7.64 0.57 3.48
CA ASP A 28 -7.11 1.78 2.87
C ASP A 28 -7.39 3.02 3.73
N MET A 29 -8.57 3.09 4.32
CA MET A 29 -8.90 4.17 5.26
C MET A 29 -8.09 4.10 6.57
N LEU A 30 -7.77 2.91 7.07
CA LEU A 30 -6.93 2.71 8.26
C LEU A 30 -5.47 3.15 8.03
N ILE A 31 -5.00 3.12 6.79
CA ILE A 31 -3.66 3.56 6.40
C ILE A 31 -3.62 5.00 5.88
N GLY A 32 -4.75 5.72 5.90
CA GLY A 32 -4.77 7.17 5.68
C GLY A 32 -5.58 7.64 4.46
N ALA A 33 -6.06 6.76 3.59
CA ALA A 33 -6.91 7.17 2.47
C ALA A 33 -8.22 7.76 3.01
N SER A 34 -8.54 8.98 2.61
CA SER A 34 -9.70 9.73 3.09
C SER A 34 -10.60 10.24 1.96
N ARG A 35 -10.02 10.52 0.80
CA ARG A 35 -10.78 11.03 -0.35
C ARG A 35 -11.24 9.88 -1.23
N PHE A 36 -12.40 10.08 -1.88
CA PHE A 36 -12.96 9.09 -2.79
C PHE A 36 -11.95 8.58 -3.84
N ASN A 37 -11.20 9.51 -4.44
CA ASN A 37 -10.23 9.17 -5.48
C ASN A 37 -9.02 8.41 -4.93
N GLU A 38 -8.60 8.66 -3.69
CA GLU A 38 -7.51 7.95 -3.01
C GLU A 38 -7.91 6.48 -2.78
N ILE A 39 -9.09 6.26 -2.19
CA ILE A 39 -9.65 4.92 -1.97
C ILE A 39 -9.82 4.18 -3.31
N ALA A 40 -10.33 4.88 -4.35
CA ALA A 40 -10.52 4.27 -5.67
C ALA A 40 -9.21 3.83 -6.32
N ARG A 41 -8.12 4.60 -6.15
CA ARG A 41 -6.79 4.25 -6.69
C ARG A 41 -6.16 3.05 -5.97
N GLY A 42 -6.34 2.94 -4.66
CA GLY A 42 -5.83 1.81 -3.87
C GLY A 42 -6.54 0.48 -4.15
N LEU A 43 -7.67 0.49 -4.88
CA LEU A 43 -8.53 -0.68 -5.08
C LEU A 43 -8.79 -0.94 -6.58
N PRO A 44 -7.77 -1.40 -7.33
CA PRO A 44 -7.94 -1.73 -8.74
C PRO A 44 -9.03 -2.80 -8.93
N GLY A 45 -9.84 -2.64 -9.97
CA GLY A 45 -10.98 -3.53 -10.23
C GLY A 45 -12.27 -3.18 -9.47
N LEU A 46 -12.24 -2.24 -8.53
CA LEU A 46 -13.45 -1.70 -7.90
C LEU A 46 -14.01 -0.52 -8.69
N SER A 47 -15.18 -0.69 -9.34
CA SER A 47 -15.80 0.40 -10.07
C SER A 47 -16.20 1.56 -9.14
N ARG A 48 -16.10 2.81 -9.64
CA ARG A 48 -16.49 4.01 -8.89
C ARG A 48 -17.93 3.96 -8.37
N ALA A 49 -18.86 3.41 -9.14
CA ALA A 49 -20.26 3.23 -8.73
C ALA A 49 -20.38 2.25 -7.57
N LEU A 50 -19.62 1.14 -7.61
CA LEU A 50 -19.59 0.16 -6.54
C LEU A 50 -18.94 0.72 -5.27
N LEU A 51 -17.81 1.43 -5.39
CA LEU A 51 -17.18 2.12 -4.26
C LEU A 51 -18.15 3.10 -3.59
N SER A 52 -18.83 3.95 -4.38
CA SER A 52 -19.84 4.89 -3.85
C SER A 52 -20.95 4.16 -3.08
N ARG A 53 -21.42 3.04 -3.60
CA ARG A 53 -22.43 2.20 -2.92
C ARG A 53 -21.88 1.63 -1.61
N ARG A 54 -20.63 1.12 -1.61
CA ARG A 54 -20.00 0.55 -0.42
C ARG A 54 -19.78 1.59 0.67
N LEU A 55 -19.29 2.77 0.33
CA LEU A 55 -19.10 3.85 1.29
C LEU A 55 -20.43 4.27 1.93
N ARG A 56 -21.54 4.33 1.17
CA ARG A 56 -22.88 4.56 1.75
C ARG A 56 -23.31 3.45 2.70
N GLN A 57 -23.07 2.18 2.36
CA GLN A 57 -23.39 1.04 3.23
C GLN A 57 -22.57 1.07 4.52
N LEU A 58 -21.26 1.38 4.43
CA LEU A 58 -20.40 1.54 5.59
C LEU A 58 -20.84 2.74 6.47
N ALA A 59 -21.30 3.81 5.86
CA ALA A 59 -21.86 4.95 6.60
C ALA A 59 -23.16 4.58 7.33
N THR A 60 -24.06 3.85 6.66
CA THR A 60 -25.31 3.33 7.29
C THR A 60 -25.00 2.35 8.42
N ALA A 61 -23.93 1.54 8.29
CA ALA A 61 -23.47 0.64 9.36
C ALA A 61 -22.70 1.35 10.48
N GLY A 62 -22.51 2.67 10.39
CA GLY A 62 -21.81 3.46 11.41
C GLY A 62 -20.30 3.25 11.47
N LEU A 63 -19.68 2.69 10.44
CA LEU A 63 -18.23 2.45 10.38
C LEU A 63 -17.46 3.61 9.74
N VAL A 64 -18.12 4.36 8.86
CA VAL A 64 -17.56 5.48 8.12
C VAL A 64 -18.48 6.68 8.27
N GLN A 65 -17.92 7.87 8.32
CA GLN A 65 -18.65 9.12 8.22
C GLN A 65 -18.06 10.01 7.12
N ARG A 66 -18.93 10.78 6.48
CA ARG A 66 -18.51 11.80 5.52
C ARG A 66 -18.08 13.07 6.25
N THR A 67 -16.95 13.64 5.86
CA THR A 67 -16.40 14.86 6.44
C THR A 67 -15.89 15.76 5.32
N GLY A 68 -16.50 16.96 5.15
CA GLY A 68 -16.11 17.86 4.07
C GLY A 68 -16.13 17.18 2.69
N ASP A 69 -14.97 17.11 2.04
CA ASP A 69 -14.76 16.49 0.73
C ASP A 69 -14.35 15.01 0.79
N GLY A 70 -14.30 14.41 2.00
CA GLY A 70 -13.78 13.07 2.21
C GLY A 70 -14.62 12.19 3.12
N TYR A 71 -13.96 11.15 3.63
CA TYR A 71 -14.49 10.12 4.50
C TYR A 71 -13.51 9.85 5.65
N THR A 72 -14.03 9.58 6.83
CA THR A 72 -13.23 9.13 7.99
C THR A 72 -13.86 7.90 8.61
N LEU A 73 -13.04 7.06 9.23
CA LEU A 73 -13.54 5.96 10.07
C LEU A 73 -14.09 6.53 11.38
N THR A 74 -15.25 6.04 11.77
CA THR A 74 -15.80 6.27 13.11
C THR A 74 -14.99 5.51 14.18
N PRO A 75 -15.23 5.69 15.48
CA PRO A 75 -14.61 4.84 16.51
C PRO A 75 -14.85 3.35 16.28
N SER A 76 -16.06 2.94 15.84
CA SER A 76 -16.34 1.54 15.50
C SER A 76 -15.61 1.06 14.25
N GLY A 77 -15.42 1.93 13.25
CA GLY A 77 -14.58 1.65 12.09
C GLY A 77 -13.11 1.51 12.45
N GLN A 78 -12.58 2.37 13.33
CA GLN A 78 -11.21 2.27 13.85
C GLN A 78 -10.97 1.00 14.67
N ALA A 79 -11.99 0.53 15.39
CA ALA A 79 -11.94 -0.72 16.16
C ALA A 79 -11.76 -1.97 15.28
N LEU A 80 -11.94 -1.87 13.95
CA LEU A 80 -11.63 -2.95 13.00
C LEU A 80 -10.13 -3.13 12.73
N ARG A 81 -9.27 -2.20 13.17
CA ARG A 81 -7.82 -2.29 12.95
C ARG A 81 -7.23 -3.65 13.31
N PRO A 82 -7.40 -4.19 14.54
CA PRO A 82 -6.82 -5.49 14.90
C PRO A 82 -7.36 -6.64 14.05
N LEU A 83 -8.61 -6.58 13.59
CA LEU A 83 -9.19 -7.59 12.71
C LEU A 83 -8.52 -7.54 11.31
N VAL A 84 -8.38 -6.35 10.72
CA VAL A 84 -7.79 -6.17 9.39
C VAL A 84 -6.32 -6.60 9.40
N PHE A 85 -5.54 -6.19 10.41
CA PHE A 85 -4.13 -6.58 10.52
C PHE A 85 -3.96 -8.05 10.96
N GLY A 86 -4.91 -8.62 11.71
CA GLY A 86 -4.95 -10.06 11.97
C GLY A 86 -5.20 -10.88 10.69
N LEU A 87 -6.01 -10.38 9.75
CA LEU A 87 -6.15 -10.99 8.43
C LEU A 87 -4.87 -10.88 7.61
N ALA A 88 -4.12 -9.77 7.73
CA ALA A 88 -2.83 -9.62 7.08
C ALA A 88 -1.80 -10.63 7.64
N ASP A 89 -1.77 -10.84 8.97
CA ASP A 89 -0.90 -11.83 9.60
C ASP A 89 -1.23 -13.26 9.13
N TRP A 90 -2.50 -13.62 9.15
CA TRP A 90 -2.94 -14.92 8.66
C TRP A 90 -2.62 -15.09 7.16
N GLY A 91 -2.90 -14.05 6.37
CA GLY A 91 -2.66 -14.05 4.94
C GLY A 91 -1.18 -14.22 4.60
N ALA A 92 -0.29 -13.51 5.30
CA ALA A 92 1.15 -13.59 5.11
C ALA A 92 1.70 -15.00 5.38
N ARG A 93 1.14 -15.71 6.37
CA ARG A 93 1.59 -17.05 6.75
C ARG A 93 1.03 -18.16 5.85
N TYR A 94 -0.21 -18.04 5.39
CA TYR A 94 -0.94 -19.17 4.83
C TYR A 94 -1.47 -18.97 3.42
N ALA A 95 -1.51 -17.74 2.92
CA ALA A 95 -2.12 -17.42 1.63
C ALA A 95 -1.28 -16.50 0.74
N PHE A 96 -0.16 -15.97 1.25
CA PHE A 96 0.70 -15.02 0.54
C PHE A 96 1.87 -15.77 -0.10
N GLY A 97 1.74 -16.04 -1.41
CA GLY A 97 2.79 -16.66 -2.24
C GLY A 97 3.49 -15.64 -3.12
N ASP A 98 4.10 -16.14 -4.21
CA ASP A 98 4.67 -15.28 -5.24
C ASP A 98 3.58 -14.43 -5.91
N PRO A 99 3.90 -13.17 -6.27
CA PRO A 99 2.92 -12.29 -6.89
C PRO A 99 2.52 -12.81 -8.28
N ARG A 100 1.22 -12.84 -8.54
CA ARG A 100 0.67 -13.22 -9.83
C ARG A 100 0.71 -12.04 -10.80
N ALA A 101 0.84 -12.30 -12.09
CA ALA A 101 0.98 -11.25 -13.11
C ALA A 101 -0.18 -10.23 -13.10
N GLU A 102 -1.40 -10.68 -12.82
CA GLU A 102 -2.59 -9.84 -12.72
C GLU A 102 -2.66 -8.98 -11.45
N GLU A 103 -1.80 -9.24 -10.46
CA GLU A 103 -1.68 -8.45 -9.23
C GLU A 103 -0.67 -7.33 -9.34
N LEU A 104 0.15 -7.36 -10.39
CA LEU A 104 1.26 -6.42 -10.60
C LEU A 104 0.81 -5.23 -11.46
N ASP A 105 0.31 -4.19 -10.80
CA ASP A 105 -0.03 -2.92 -11.44
C ASP A 105 0.99 -1.83 -11.02
N PRO A 106 1.78 -1.30 -11.96
CA PRO A 106 2.82 -0.32 -11.64
C PRO A 106 2.27 1.01 -11.11
N GLU A 107 1.08 1.42 -11.56
CA GLU A 107 0.48 2.68 -11.12
C GLU A 107 -0.04 2.58 -9.68
N VAL A 108 -0.58 1.42 -9.32
CA VAL A 108 -1.03 1.13 -7.95
C VAL A 108 0.17 1.07 -7.00
N LEU A 109 1.26 0.41 -7.39
CA LEU A 109 2.48 0.36 -6.57
C LEU A 109 3.02 1.77 -6.32
N MET A 110 3.16 2.57 -7.38
CA MET A 110 3.65 3.95 -7.25
C MET A 110 2.73 4.80 -6.38
N TRP A 111 1.42 4.62 -6.49
CA TRP A 111 0.45 5.28 -5.63
C TRP A 111 0.62 4.92 -4.15
N TRP A 112 0.85 3.65 -3.83
CA TRP A 112 1.10 3.23 -2.45
C TRP A 112 2.46 3.71 -1.94
N MET A 113 3.50 3.62 -2.74
CA MET A 113 4.85 4.02 -2.36
C MET A 113 4.93 5.52 -2.02
N HIS A 114 4.37 6.40 -2.88
CA HIS A 114 4.44 7.85 -2.62
C HIS A 114 3.72 8.25 -1.32
N GLY A 115 2.58 7.61 -1.02
CA GLY A 115 1.82 7.85 0.21
C GLY A 115 2.54 7.39 1.49
N ARG A 116 3.70 6.74 1.36
CA ARG A 116 4.51 6.23 2.48
C ARG A 116 5.89 6.87 2.57
N VAL A 117 6.12 7.94 1.83
CA VAL A 117 7.37 8.70 1.96
C VAL A 117 7.35 9.54 3.22
N ASP A 118 8.37 9.37 4.06
CA ASP A 118 8.61 10.21 5.22
C ASP A 118 9.32 11.49 4.77
N THR A 119 8.55 12.56 4.66
CA THR A 119 9.04 13.87 4.21
C THR A 119 9.57 14.75 5.35
N GLY A 120 9.41 14.31 6.60
CA GLY A 120 9.74 15.11 7.79
C GLY A 120 11.22 15.37 8.00
N THR A 121 12.09 14.53 7.45
CA THR A 121 13.55 14.65 7.55
C THR A 121 14.20 15.35 6.35
N LEU A 122 13.42 15.64 5.32
CA LEU A 122 13.90 16.27 4.10
C LEU A 122 14.14 17.77 4.28
N SER A 123 15.31 18.24 3.88
CA SER A 123 15.67 19.67 3.89
C SER A 123 15.56 20.33 2.51
N ARG A 124 15.45 19.55 1.46
CA ARG A 124 15.37 20.01 0.07
C ARG A 124 14.65 18.97 -0.79
N ARG A 125 14.19 19.40 -1.98
CA ARG A 125 13.54 18.53 -2.95
C ARG A 125 14.53 17.50 -3.52
N ALA A 126 14.00 16.29 -3.79
CA ALA A 126 14.63 15.25 -4.60
C ALA A 126 13.64 14.76 -5.67
N ASN A 127 14.14 14.52 -6.87
CA ASN A 127 13.41 13.90 -7.97
C ASN A 127 14.05 12.54 -8.27
N ILE A 128 13.32 11.47 -7.95
CA ILE A 128 13.76 10.09 -8.14
C ILE A 128 13.04 9.49 -9.34
N GLU A 129 13.78 9.16 -10.37
CA GLU A 129 13.27 8.45 -11.53
C GLU A 129 13.18 6.95 -11.22
N ILE A 130 11.99 6.37 -11.32
CA ILE A 130 11.73 4.95 -11.07
C ILE A 130 11.47 4.26 -12.41
N ARG A 131 12.39 3.40 -12.82
CA ARG A 131 12.32 2.62 -14.07
C ARG A 131 11.87 1.20 -13.80
N ILE A 132 10.75 0.81 -14.40
CA ILE A 132 10.23 -0.56 -14.36
C ILE A 132 10.60 -1.24 -15.68
N ASN A 133 11.69 -1.99 -15.66
CA ASN A 133 12.38 -2.46 -16.87
C ASN A 133 11.52 -3.45 -17.69
N ASP A 134 10.87 -4.40 -17.05
CA ASP A 134 10.03 -5.42 -17.69
C ASP A 134 8.73 -4.86 -18.26
N ARG A 135 8.28 -3.69 -17.81
CA ARG A 135 7.08 -2.98 -18.28
C ARG A 135 7.39 -1.82 -19.21
N ARG A 136 8.66 -1.43 -19.37
CA ARG A 136 9.10 -0.23 -20.09
C ARG A 136 8.33 1.02 -19.66
N ARG A 137 8.15 1.17 -18.34
CA ARG A 137 7.45 2.28 -17.71
C ARG A 137 8.41 3.03 -16.81
N THR A 138 8.27 4.34 -16.83
CA THR A 138 9.04 5.24 -15.97
C THR A 138 8.08 6.13 -15.21
N PHE A 139 8.38 6.37 -13.94
CA PHE A 139 7.67 7.25 -13.04
C PHE A 139 8.68 8.16 -12.35
N TRP A 140 8.23 9.30 -11.85
CA TRP A 140 9.06 10.21 -11.09
C TRP A 140 8.43 10.43 -9.72
N LEU A 141 9.15 10.05 -8.68
CA LEU A 141 8.81 10.32 -7.30
C LEU A 141 9.49 11.63 -6.90
N VAL A 142 8.69 12.68 -6.83
CA VAL A 142 9.15 14.00 -6.38
C VAL A 142 8.85 14.12 -4.90
N VAL A 143 9.88 14.26 -4.09
CA VAL A 143 9.81 14.41 -2.64
C VAL A 143 10.37 15.76 -2.22
N GLU A 144 9.65 16.45 -1.36
CA GLU A 144 10.06 17.74 -0.83
C GLU A 144 9.61 17.89 0.64
N PRO A 145 10.14 18.87 1.39
CA PRO A 145 9.75 19.05 2.79
C PRO A 145 8.23 19.17 2.94
N GLY A 146 7.62 18.20 3.61
CA GLY A 146 6.18 18.17 3.89
C GLY A 146 5.30 17.59 2.78
N ASP A 147 5.83 17.22 1.61
CA ASP A 147 5.02 16.66 0.51
C ASP A 147 5.79 15.60 -0.30
N ALA A 148 5.04 14.68 -0.87
CA ALA A 148 5.52 13.70 -1.84
C ALA A 148 4.47 13.51 -2.93
N SER A 149 4.92 13.44 -4.18
CA SER A 149 4.04 13.23 -5.32
C SER A 149 4.65 12.25 -6.31
N VAL A 150 3.81 11.57 -7.08
CA VAL A 150 4.24 10.71 -8.18
C VAL A 150 3.75 11.27 -9.51
N CYS A 151 4.69 11.47 -10.44
CA CYS A 151 4.40 11.90 -11.80
C CYS A 151 4.46 10.71 -12.75
N TYR A 152 3.46 10.62 -13.62
CA TYR A 152 3.32 9.57 -14.65
C TYR A 152 3.89 10.00 -16.01
N THR A 153 4.31 11.24 -16.09
CA THR A 153 5.03 11.88 -17.21
C THR A 153 6.20 12.66 -16.63
N ASP A 154 7.25 12.84 -17.43
CA ASP A 154 8.43 13.59 -17.00
C ASP A 154 8.03 15.00 -16.50
N PRO A 155 8.33 15.33 -15.24
CA PRO A 155 7.99 16.64 -14.67
C PRO A 155 8.93 17.76 -15.15
N GLY A 156 9.94 17.46 -15.98
CA GLY A 156 10.94 18.42 -16.43
C GLY A 156 11.91 18.88 -15.34
N LEU A 157 12.07 18.10 -14.28
CA LEU A 157 12.99 18.38 -13.18
C LEU A 157 14.29 17.58 -13.38
N GLU A 158 15.42 18.15 -12.92
CA GLU A 158 16.68 17.39 -12.87
C GLU A 158 16.47 16.10 -12.05
N VAL A 159 16.98 14.98 -12.57
CA VAL A 159 16.89 13.67 -11.89
C VAL A 159 18.05 13.54 -10.91
N ASP A 160 17.73 13.46 -9.63
CA ASP A 160 18.71 13.34 -8.56
C ASP A 160 19.16 11.88 -8.32
N ALA A 161 18.27 10.94 -8.57
CA ALA A 161 18.58 9.51 -8.49
C ALA A 161 17.70 8.69 -9.44
N VAL A 162 18.19 7.51 -9.81
CA VAL A 162 17.47 6.50 -10.59
C VAL A 162 17.38 5.24 -9.76
N LEU A 163 16.15 4.71 -9.62
CA LEU A 163 15.86 3.40 -9.08
C LEU A 163 15.32 2.54 -10.23
N ALA A 164 16.00 1.44 -10.57
CA ALA A 164 15.60 0.58 -11.67
C ALA A 164 15.48 -0.88 -11.23
N SER A 165 14.38 -1.54 -11.62
CA SER A 165 14.13 -2.95 -11.33
C SER A 165 13.01 -3.49 -12.21
N ASP A 166 12.71 -4.79 -12.09
CA ASP A 166 11.45 -5.34 -12.55
C ASP A 166 10.32 -5.09 -11.53
N LEU A 167 9.08 -5.18 -12.01
CA LEU A 167 7.91 -4.84 -11.20
C LEU A 167 7.68 -5.81 -10.04
N ALA A 168 7.92 -7.10 -10.23
CA ALA A 168 7.72 -8.11 -9.20
C ALA A 168 8.71 -7.91 -8.04
N THR A 169 9.98 -7.60 -8.34
CA THR A 169 11.00 -7.27 -7.35
C THR A 169 10.62 -6.03 -6.53
N LEU A 170 10.09 -4.97 -7.20
CA LEU A 170 9.63 -3.79 -6.49
C LEU A 170 8.43 -4.08 -5.55
N TYR A 171 7.49 -4.91 -5.98
CA TYR A 171 6.37 -5.35 -5.13
C TYR A 171 6.86 -6.15 -3.92
N ARG A 172 7.76 -7.10 -4.13
CA ARG A 172 8.33 -7.91 -3.04
C ARG A 172 9.09 -7.05 -2.01
N MET A 173 9.89 -6.11 -2.48
CA MET A 173 10.54 -5.12 -1.62
C MET A 173 9.51 -4.28 -0.86
N TRP A 174 8.49 -3.76 -1.55
CA TRP A 174 7.43 -2.97 -0.94
C TRP A 174 6.68 -3.73 0.15
N GLU A 175 6.35 -5.00 -0.08
CA GLU A 175 5.66 -5.85 0.90
C GLU A 175 6.59 -6.36 2.02
N GLY A 176 7.88 -6.04 1.98
CA GLY A 176 8.81 -6.31 3.07
C GLY A 176 9.48 -7.69 3.03
N GLU A 177 9.48 -8.37 1.88
CA GLU A 177 10.19 -9.64 1.75
C GLU A 177 11.70 -9.47 1.94
N PHE A 178 12.22 -8.31 1.58
CA PHE A 178 13.61 -7.90 1.78
C PHE A 178 13.73 -6.37 1.84
N GLU A 179 14.83 -5.89 2.38
CA GLU A 179 15.12 -4.45 2.45
C GLU A 179 15.65 -3.92 1.11
N LEU A 180 15.38 -2.64 0.81
CA LEU A 180 15.89 -1.96 -0.40
C LEU A 180 17.41 -2.11 -0.52
N LEU A 181 18.15 -1.90 0.56
CA LEU A 181 19.63 -1.98 0.53
C LEU A 181 20.14 -3.39 0.27
N ASP A 182 19.41 -4.43 0.70
CA ASP A 182 19.80 -5.82 0.42
C ASP A 182 19.58 -6.16 -1.05
N ALA A 183 18.48 -5.69 -1.63
CA ALA A 183 18.21 -5.82 -3.06
C ALA A 183 19.25 -5.07 -3.92
N VAL A 184 19.68 -3.89 -3.49
CA VAL A 184 20.75 -3.13 -4.16
C VAL A 184 22.08 -3.88 -4.09
N ARG A 185 22.44 -4.45 -2.93
CA ARG A 185 23.67 -5.27 -2.78
C ARG A 185 23.62 -6.54 -3.63
N ALA A 186 22.44 -7.14 -3.75
CA ALA A 186 22.21 -8.33 -4.58
C ALA A 186 22.15 -8.00 -6.09
N GLY A 187 22.08 -6.72 -6.48
CA GLY A 187 21.96 -6.28 -7.87
C GLY A 187 20.59 -6.51 -8.50
N THR A 188 19.55 -6.83 -7.71
CA THR A 188 18.17 -6.99 -8.19
C THR A 188 17.43 -5.65 -8.30
N ILE A 189 17.89 -4.65 -7.55
CA ILE A 189 17.49 -3.24 -7.70
C ILE A 189 18.75 -2.43 -7.95
N GLU A 190 18.75 -1.64 -9.00
CA GLU A 190 19.78 -0.64 -9.25
C GLU A 190 19.34 0.69 -8.63
N LEU A 191 20.23 1.31 -7.81
CA LEU A 191 20.00 2.61 -7.22
C LEU A 191 21.25 3.47 -7.42
N THR A 192 21.16 4.46 -8.30
CA THR A 192 22.26 5.33 -8.69
C THR A 192 21.86 6.80 -8.60
N GLY A 193 22.83 7.71 -8.53
CA GLY A 193 22.58 9.15 -8.51
C GLY A 193 23.32 9.91 -7.42
N GLN A 194 22.78 11.03 -7.01
CA GLN A 194 23.37 11.89 -5.98
C GLN A 194 23.46 11.16 -4.63
N ARG A 195 24.64 11.18 -4.03
CA ARG A 195 24.97 10.42 -2.81
C ARG A 195 23.98 10.64 -1.66
N TRP A 196 23.49 11.87 -1.50
CA TRP A 196 22.56 12.19 -0.42
C TRP A 196 21.17 11.56 -0.64
N VAL A 197 20.71 11.44 -1.91
CA VAL A 197 19.44 10.77 -2.26
C VAL A 197 19.59 9.25 -2.11
N VAL A 198 20.65 8.68 -2.67
CA VAL A 198 20.94 7.24 -2.59
C VAL A 198 21.03 6.75 -1.15
N ARG A 199 21.61 7.57 -0.26
CA ARG A 199 21.67 7.24 1.18
C ARG A 199 20.36 7.47 1.92
N GLY A 200 19.62 8.51 1.54
CA GLY A 200 18.40 8.90 2.23
C GLY A 200 17.17 8.10 1.82
N LEU A 201 17.09 7.68 0.55
CA LEU A 201 15.91 7.00 0.02
C LEU A 201 15.45 5.79 0.85
N PRO A 202 16.33 4.90 1.34
CA PRO A 202 15.93 3.78 2.21
C PRO A 202 15.32 4.22 3.54
N GLU A 203 15.66 5.41 4.02
CA GLU A 203 15.11 5.98 5.25
C GLU A 203 13.77 6.68 5.01
N TRP A 204 13.63 7.35 3.86
CA TRP A 204 12.43 8.09 3.48
C TRP A 204 11.30 7.19 3.01
N LEU A 205 11.61 6.19 2.20
CA LEU A 205 10.63 5.28 1.64
C LEU A 205 10.26 4.21 2.69
N LYS A 206 9.18 4.46 3.41
CA LYS A 206 8.62 3.45 4.32
C LYS A 206 7.92 2.36 3.50
N LEU A 207 8.11 1.13 3.89
CA LEU A 207 7.51 -0.03 3.27
C LEU A 207 5.99 -0.11 3.51
N SER A 208 5.34 -1.09 2.92
CA SER A 208 3.92 -1.43 3.14
C SER A 208 3.59 -1.47 4.64
N PRO A 209 2.40 -1.03 5.05
CA PRO A 209 1.97 -1.13 6.45
C PRO A 209 1.96 -2.55 7.02
N VAL A 210 2.05 -3.56 6.16
CA VAL A 210 2.09 -4.99 6.55
C VAL A 210 3.46 -5.63 6.34
N ALA A 211 4.48 -4.85 5.96
CA ALA A 211 5.83 -5.35 5.66
C ALA A 211 6.46 -6.14 6.82
N ASP A 212 6.33 -5.65 8.05
CA ASP A 212 6.84 -6.35 9.23
C ASP A 212 6.14 -7.70 9.44
N THR A 213 4.84 -7.77 9.15
CA THR A 213 4.05 -9.00 9.21
C THR A 213 4.52 -10.03 8.17
N VAL A 214 4.75 -9.58 6.93
CA VAL A 214 5.28 -10.43 5.85
C VAL A 214 6.68 -10.94 6.19
N ARG A 215 7.53 -10.08 6.70
CA ARG A 215 8.89 -10.43 7.12
C ARG A 215 8.90 -11.48 8.24
N ALA A 216 8.08 -11.29 9.27
CA ALA A 216 7.94 -12.24 10.38
C ALA A 216 7.46 -13.60 9.89
N ALA A 217 6.44 -13.65 9.03
CA ALA A 217 5.91 -14.89 8.48
C ALA A 217 6.96 -15.69 7.68
N ARG A 218 7.84 -15.00 6.92
CA ARG A 218 8.93 -15.65 6.17
C ARG A 218 10.06 -16.16 7.08
N GLY A 219 10.37 -15.45 8.16
CA GLY A 219 11.35 -15.88 9.16
C GLY A 219 10.93 -17.17 9.86
N ASP A 220 9.65 -17.31 10.20
CA ASP A 220 9.08 -18.51 10.80
C ASP A 220 9.16 -19.73 9.87
N VAL A 221 8.92 -19.56 8.57
CA VAL A 221 9.02 -20.63 7.55
C VAL A 221 10.46 -21.13 7.42
N SER A 222 11.43 -20.22 7.40
CA SER A 222 12.86 -20.59 7.31
C SER A 222 13.33 -21.37 8.54
N SER A 223 12.80 -21.06 9.73
CA SER A 223 13.14 -21.75 10.98
C SER A 223 12.47 -23.14 11.13
N SER A 224 11.37 -23.39 10.40
CA SER A 224 10.64 -24.67 10.44
C SER A 224 11.22 -25.71 9.46
N LEU A 225 12.10 -25.30 8.56
CA LEU A 225 12.74 -26.16 7.53
C LEU A 225 14.21 -26.48 7.86
N ALA A 226 14.74 -25.94 8.95
CA ALA A 226 16.10 -26.18 9.47
C ALA A 226 16.06 -27.14 10.66
#